data_5e311611d93f583341bfde1acdac22ed
#
_entry.id   5e311611d93f583341bfde1acdac22ed
#
_cell.length_a   1.000
_cell.length_b   1.000
_cell.length_c   1.000
_cell.angle_alpha   90.00
_cell.angle_beta   90.00
_cell.angle_gamma   90.00
#
_symmetry.space_group_name_H-M   'P 1'
#
loop_
_entity.id
_entity.type
_entity.pdbx_description
1 polymer ?
#
loop_
_entity_poly.entity_id
_entity_poly.type
_entity_poly.pdbx_seq_one_letter_code
_entity_poly.pdbx_strand_id
1 'polypeptide(L)'
;MLISAGVDYKNTPLYLREKLSANDDRAKEIMTNICGLSGVKGCVILSTCNRSELYISADNEIDIVDIYVKYYNVNKADFCDKINVYKDSQVIYHIIETACGVNSAIKGESQIITQINQSADLSRGCNCIDSELDVLFRIAVSTGKKAVTNSADSFRLTSANKAVDKLINELGSLKDKKCVVIGNGKVGLLVARLLVKNGALVTITLRHYRHTENIVPYGCKCIDYDKRIDAINGCYILISATKSPHYTLTNTMCDNILLPKYIVDLAVPRDIEASVYENKNITYYNIDDFEVDSYIDNSVYEKIDDGVSEYMNWFNYRESIETIENIKDIIAKRISVSMGFDEDNVKPIASKTADMIFGAIKETITPEVIEECYNRIKDRARLWNFLCL
;
A
#
# COMPACT_ATOMS: atom_id res chain seq x y z
N MET A 1 -18.62 -6.40 3.49
CA MET A 1 -17.72 -6.40 4.66
C MET A 1 -16.28 -6.28 4.18
N LEU A 2 -15.56 -5.35 4.74
CA LEU A 2 -14.12 -5.21 4.54
C LEU A 2 -13.38 -5.84 5.72
N ILE A 3 -12.30 -6.57 5.44
CA ILE A 3 -11.44 -7.14 6.47
C ILE A 3 -9.98 -7.09 6.01
N SER A 4 -9.06 -6.76 6.91
CA SER A 4 -7.63 -6.87 6.64
C SER A 4 -6.91 -7.58 7.77
N ALA A 5 -5.87 -8.31 7.42
CA ALA A 5 -4.95 -8.91 8.35
C ALA A 5 -3.52 -8.74 7.87
N GLY A 6 -2.61 -8.53 8.79
CA GLY A 6 -1.21 -8.43 8.43
C GLY A 6 -0.29 -8.17 9.60
N VAL A 7 0.98 -8.11 9.26
CA VAL A 7 2.06 -7.82 10.19
C VAL A 7 2.78 -6.56 9.76
N ASP A 8 3.30 -5.83 10.73
CA ASP A 8 4.14 -4.65 10.49
C ASP A 8 5.42 -4.72 11.34
N TYR A 9 6.31 -3.75 11.09
CA TYR A 9 7.59 -3.65 11.77
C TYR A 9 7.48 -3.43 13.29
N LYS A 10 6.36 -2.87 13.80
CA LYS A 10 6.18 -2.55 15.21
C LYS A 10 6.04 -3.81 16.08
N ASN A 11 5.31 -4.78 15.55
CA ASN A 11 4.91 -5.97 16.31
C ASN A 11 5.61 -7.25 15.84
N THR A 12 6.32 -7.22 14.70
CA THR A 12 6.85 -8.43 14.08
C THR A 12 8.31 -8.26 13.70
N PRO A 13 9.22 -9.06 14.30
CA PRO A 13 10.64 -9.05 13.98
C PRO A 13 10.88 -9.34 12.49
N LEU A 14 12.00 -8.81 11.96
CA LEU A 14 12.36 -8.91 10.55
C LEU A 14 12.34 -10.35 10.01
N TYR A 15 12.91 -11.32 10.75
CA TYR A 15 12.98 -12.72 10.32
C TYR A 15 11.60 -13.39 10.14
N LEU A 16 10.56 -12.90 10.83
CA LEU A 16 9.18 -13.35 10.65
C LEU A 16 8.51 -12.62 9.48
N ARG A 17 8.75 -11.30 9.32
CA ARG A 17 8.24 -10.53 8.18
C ARG A 17 8.76 -11.06 6.85
N GLU A 18 10.01 -11.53 6.82
CA GLU A 18 10.61 -12.17 5.63
C GLU A 18 9.81 -13.38 5.15
N LYS A 19 9.29 -14.20 6.07
CA LYS A 19 8.46 -15.38 5.72
C LYS A 19 7.12 -14.98 5.08
N LEU A 20 6.62 -13.79 5.42
CA LEU A 20 5.36 -13.24 4.94
C LEU A 20 5.53 -12.29 3.75
N SER A 21 6.76 -12.04 3.32
CA SER A 21 7.02 -11.25 2.13
C SER A 21 6.56 -11.98 0.87
N ALA A 22 5.86 -11.26 -0.01
CA ALA A 22 5.44 -11.75 -1.31
C ALA A 22 5.96 -10.85 -2.42
N ASN A 23 6.71 -11.42 -3.36
CA ASN A 23 7.00 -10.75 -4.62
C ASN A 23 5.75 -10.74 -5.51
N ASP A 24 5.81 -10.02 -6.63
CA ASP A 24 4.66 -9.82 -7.51
C ASP A 24 4.02 -11.16 -7.98
N ASP A 25 4.83 -12.17 -8.31
CA ASP A 25 4.33 -13.46 -8.81
C ASP A 25 3.65 -14.27 -7.69
N ARG A 26 4.26 -14.32 -6.51
CA ARG A 26 3.67 -14.97 -5.33
C ARG A 26 2.40 -14.24 -4.88
N ALA A 27 2.39 -12.90 -4.90
CA ALA A 27 1.21 -12.13 -4.55
C ALA A 27 0.04 -12.41 -5.51
N LYS A 28 0.29 -12.49 -6.82
CA LYS A 28 -0.72 -12.89 -7.83
C LYS A 28 -1.29 -14.26 -7.55
N GLU A 29 -0.44 -15.24 -7.31
CA GLU A 29 -0.85 -16.61 -6.99
C GLU A 29 -1.75 -16.64 -5.76
N ILE A 30 -1.34 -15.99 -4.66
CA ILE A 30 -2.10 -15.94 -3.41
C ILE A 30 -3.45 -15.24 -3.65
N MET A 31 -3.48 -14.07 -4.29
CA MET A 31 -4.71 -13.32 -4.56
C MET A 31 -5.68 -14.14 -5.41
N THR A 32 -5.20 -14.79 -6.48
CA THR A 32 -6.03 -15.62 -7.34
C THR A 32 -6.67 -16.78 -6.58
N ASN A 33 -5.90 -17.44 -5.71
CA ASN A 33 -6.41 -18.53 -4.88
C ASN A 33 -7.44 -18.06 -3.86
N ILE A 34 -7.22 -16.89 -3.24
CA ILE A 34 -8.15 -16.32 -2.26
C ILE A 34 -9.45 -15.87 -2.95
N CYS A 35 -9.38 -15.23 -4.11
CA CYS A 35 -10.56 -14.85 -4.88
C CYS A 35 -11.37 -16.04 -5.41
N GLY A 36 -10.80 -17.25 -5.43
CA GLY A 36 -11.51 -18.50 -5.71
C GLY A 36 -12.31 -19.04 -4.52
N LEU A 37 -12.20 -18.47 -3.32
CA LEU A 37 -12.96 -18.88 -2.15
C LEU A 37 -14.39 -18.34 -2.20
N SER A 38 -15.35 -19.16 -1.73
CA SER A 38 -16.76 -18.76 -1.68
C SER A 38 -16.95 -17.54 -0.79
N GLY A 39 -17.69 -16.54 -1.27
CA GLY A 39 -18.00 -15.31 -0.55
C GLY A 39 -16.92 -14.23 -0.59
N VAL A 40 -15.75 -14.47 -1.18
CA VAL A 40 -14.73 -13.45 -1.43
C VAL A 40 -15.04 -12.72 -2.74
N LYS A 41 -15.12 -11.38 -2.69
CA LYS A 41 -15.37 -10.52 -3.87
C LYS A 41 -14.09 -9.94 -4.43
N GLY A 42 -13.14 -9.63 -3.55
CA GLY A 42 -11.87 -9.04 -3.95
C GLY A 42 -10.79 -9.24 -2.91
N CYS A 43 -9.54 -9.14 -3.36
CA CYS A 43 -8.36 -9.33 -2.55
C CYS A 43 -7.21 -8.46 -3.05
N VAL A 44 -6.54 -7.74 -2.15
CA VAL A 44 -5.31 -6.98 -2.43
C VAL A 44 -4.24 -7.35 -1.41
N ILE A 45 -3.01 -7.57 -1.86
CA ILE A 45 -1.84 -7.79 -0.99
C ILE A 45 -0.91 -6.59 -1.07
N LEU A 46 -0.68 -5.95 0.07
CA LEU A 46 0.33 -4.91 0.24
C LEU A 46 1.55 -5.51 0.93
N SER A 47 2.59 -5.81 0.15
CA SER A 47 3.86 -6.35 0.65
C SER A 47 5.00 -5.35 0.41
N THR A 48 5.62 -4.89 1.51
CA THR A 48 6.72 -3.94 1.52
C THR A 48 7.82 -4.43 2.47
N CYS A 49 8.90 -3.67 2.63
CA CYS A 49 9.94 -3.98 3.63
C CYS A 49 9.41 -3.91 5.07
N ASN A 50 8.41 -3.08 5.34
CA ASN A 50 7.93 -2.79 6.68
C ASN A 50 6.61 -3.46 7.04
N ARG A 51 5.88 -4.03 6.05
CA ARG A 51 4.57 -4.68 6.27
C ARG A 51 4.26 -5.71 5.22
N SER A 52 3.47 -6.69 5.62
CA SER A 52 2.79 -7.62 4.73
C SER A 52 1.34 -7.70 5.18
N GLU A 53 0.42 -7.19 4.37
CA GLU A 53 -1.00 -7.03 4.69
C GLU A 53 -1.87 -7.57 3.57
N LEU A 54 -2.92 -8.26 3.95
CA LEU A 54 -3.96 -8.81 3.10
C LEU A 54 -5.24 -8.02 3.35
N TYR A 55 -5.85 -7.51 2.29
CA TYR A 55 -7.14 -6.81 2.29
C TYR A 55 -8.14 -7.62 1.49
N ILE A 56 -9.29 -7.91 2.08
CA ILE A 56 -10.36 -8.70 1.45
C ILE A 56 -11.69 -7.94 1.58
N SER A 57 -12.45 -7.92 0.49
CA SER A 57 -13.89 -7.67 0.51
C SER A 57 -14.64 -8.99 0.38
N ALA A 58 -15.65 -9.20 1.22
CA ALA A 58 -16.41 -10.45 1.27
C ALA A 58 -17.89 -10.21 1.57
N ASP A 59 -18.73 -11.18 1.16
CA ASP A 59 -20.17 -11.17 1.47
C ASP A 59 -20.45 -11.55 2.93
N ASN A 60 -19.64 -12.47 3.47
CA ASN A 60 -19.84 -13.04 4.80
C ASN A 60 -18.55 -12.93 5.62
N GLU A 61 -18.67 -13.15 6.92
CA GLU A 61 -17.54 -13.22 7.82
C GLU A 61 -16.61 -14.38 7.44
N ILE A 62 -15.31 -14.10 7.37
CA ILE A 62 -14.26 -15.06 7.04
C ILE A 62 -13.17 -15.04 8.11
N ASP A 63 -12.55 -16.19 8.39
CA ASP A 63 -11.34 -16.24 9.22
C ASP A 63 -10.12 -15.84 8.38
N ILE A 64 -9.85 -14.51 8.35
CA ILE A 64 -8.73 -13.97 7.59
C ILE A 64 -7.38 -14.43 8.14
N VAL A 65 -7.28 -14.77 9.44
CA VAL A 65 -6.04 -15.27 10.05
C VAL A 65 -5.73 -16.65 9.51
N ASP A 66 -6.72 -17.53 9.41
CA ASP A 66 -6.56 -18.87 8.84
C ASP A 66 -6.20 -18.79 7.35
N ILE A 67 -6.83 -17.88 6.59
CA ILE A 67 -6.47 -17.60 5.19
C ILE A 67 -5.02 -17.15 5.11
N TYR A 68 -4.63 -16.17 5.93
CA TYR A 68 -3.28 -15.62 5.93
C TYR A 68 -2.24 -16.70 6.21
N VAL A 69 -2.42 -17.46 7.29
CA VAL A 69 -1.53 -18.56 7.70
C VAL A 69 -1.42 -19.63 6.61
N LYS A 70 -2.56 -20.04 6.04
CA LYS A 70 -2.61 -21.06 4.99
C LYS A 70 -1.83 -20.67 3.74
N TYR A 71 -2.09 -19.46 3.20
CA TYR A 71 -1.52 -19.06 1.93
C TYR A 71 -0.07 -18.57 2.02
N TYR A 72 0.34 -18.08 3.19
CA TYR A 72 1.75 -17.80 3.43
C TYR A 72 2.55 -19.02 3.93
N ASN A 73 1.86 -20.14 4.21
CA ASN A 73 2.45 -21.40 4.70
C ASN A 73 3.29 -21.20 5.96
N VAL A 74 2.70 -20.55 6.94
CA VAL A 74 3.34 -20.27 8.24
C VAL A 74 2.58 -20.96 9.37
N ASN A 75 3.24 -21.19 10.51
CA ASN A 75 2.61 -21.77 11.67
C ASN A 75 1.78 -20.71 12.41
N LYS A 76 0.48 -20.97 12.62
CA LYS A 76 -0.45 -20.04 13.31
C LYS A 76 0.07 -19.65 14.70
N ALA A 77 0.69 -20.57 15.43
CA ALA A 77 1.21 -20.31 16.78
C ALA A 77 2.33 -19.24 16.81
N ASP A 78 3.09 -19.11 15.73
CA ASP A 78 4.20 -18.14 15.65
C ASP A 78 3.71 -16.70 15.37
N PHE A 79 2.46 -16.53 14.92
CA PHE A 79 1.94 -15.28 14.40
C PHE A 79 0.65 -14.79 15.04
N CYS A 80 -0.10 -15.62 15.79
CA CYS A 80 -1.42 -15.26 16.28
C CYS A 80 -1.44 -14.02 17.19
N ASP A 81 -0.35 -13.74 17.89
CA ASP A 81 -0.14 -12.56 18.73
C ASP A 81 0.48 -11.35 17.99
N LYS A 82 0.84 -11.50 16.72
CA LYS A 82 1.55 -10.51 15.90
C LYS A 82 0.73 -10.01 14.71
N ILE A 83 -0.31 -10.77 14.33
CA ILE A 83 -1.19 -10.40 13.23
C ILE A 83 -2.19 -9.36 13.73
N ASN A 84 -2.13 -8.16 13.17
CA ASN A 84 -3.16 -7.15 13.35
C ASN A 84 -4.34 -7.47 12.44
N VAL A 85 -5.55 -7.46 12.98
CA VAL A 85 -6.79 -7.67 12.22
C VAL A 85 -7.65 -6.43 12.35
N TYR A 86 -8.13 -5.91 11.22
CA TYR A 86 -9.03 -4.76 11.13
C TYR A 86 -10.31 -5.16 10.39
N LYS A 87 -11.45 -4.59 10.78
CA LYS A 87 -12.76 -4.82 10.15
C LYS A 87 -13.42 -3.50 9.79
N ASP A 88 -14.08 -3.48 8.63
CA ASP A 88 -14.91 -2.39 8.10
C ASP A 88 -14.27 -0.99 8.26
N SER A 89 -14.79 -0.11 9.09
CA SER A 89 -14.27 1.23 9.28
C SER A 89 -12.79 1.27 9.70
N GLN A 90 -12.34 0.29 10.47
CA GLN A 90 -10.93 0.18 10.86
C GLN A 90 -10.02 -0.08 9.65
N VAL A 91 -10.48 -0.86 8.66
CA VAL A 91 -9.74 -1.10 7.41
C VAL A 91 -9.59 0.20 6.63
N ILE A 92 -10.66 1.00 6.56
CA ILE A 92 -10.68 2.28 5.84
C ILE A 92 -9.66 3.24 6.45
N TYR A 93 -9.73 3.45 7.77
CA TYR A 93 -8.75 4.28 8.47
C TYR A 93 -7.33 3.75 8.29
N HIS A 94 -7.11 2.45 8.50
CA HIS A 94 -5.78 1.85 8.45
C HIS A 94 -5.07 2.05 7.11
N ILE A 95 -5.75 1.82 5.98
CA ILE A 95 -5.12 1.98 4.65
C ILE A 95 -4.88 3.47 4.31
N ILE A 96 -5.79 4.37 4.71
CA ILE A 96 -5.64 5.81 4.48
C ILE A 96 -4.50 6.37 5.35
N GLU A 97 -4.43 6.03 6.63
CA GLU A 97 -3.30 6.36 7.51
C GLU A 97 -1.97 5.84 6.98
N THR A 98 -1.99 4.59 6.48
CA THR A 98 -0.83 3.97 5.86
C THR A 98 -0.38 4.75 4.63
N ALA A 99 -1.31 5.16 3.77
CA ALA A 99 -1.02 5.98 2.59
C ALA A 99 -0.47 7.38 2.96
N CYS A 100 -0.92 7.93 4.08
CA CYS A 100 -0.42 9.20 4.64
C CYS A 100 0.91 9.04 5.41
N GLY A 101 1.48 7.83 5.49
CA GLY A 101 2.75 7.55 6.15
C GLY A 101 2.71 7.60 7.68
N VAL A 102 1.52 7.65 8.30
CA VAL A 102 1.35 7.68 9.77
C VAL A 102 1.85 6.38 10.39
N ASN A 103 1.58 5.27 9.71
CA ASN A 103 1.93 3.92 10.16
C ASN A 103 3.25 3.41 9.54
N SER A 104 4.04 4.27 8.90
CA SER A 104 5.33 3.89 8.32
C SER A 104 6.46 3.94 9.35
N ALA A 105 7.49 3.08 9.21
CA ALA A 105 8.69 3.09 10.02
C ALA A 105 9.43 4.44 9.94
N ILE A 106 9.38 5.06 8.77
CA ILE A 106 9.77 6.45 8.56
C ILE A 106 8.49 7.23 8.31
N LYS A 107 8.02 7.94 9.32
CA LYS A 107 6.77 8.70 9.22
C LYS A 107 6.86 9.71 8.09
N GLY A 108 5.81 9.74 7.26
CA GLY A 108 5.74 10.63 6.11
C GLY A 108 6.52 10.16 4.87
N GLU A 109 6.94 8.89 4.80
CA GLU A 109 7.60 8.34 3.61
C GLU A 109 6.63 8.28 2.43
N SER A 110 6.91 9.04 1.36
CA SER A 110 6.06 9.07 0.16
C SER A 110 6.11 7.80 -0.69
N GLN A 111 7.08 6.92 -0.44
CA GLN A 111 7.26 5.68 -1.21
C GLN A 111 6.09 4.71 -1.01
N ILE A 112 5.47 4.72 0.18
CA ILE A 112 4.30 3.89 0.49
C ILE A 112 3.12 4.17 -0.44
N ILE A 113 2.89 5.41 -0.87
CA ILE A 113 1.83 5.77 -1.81
C ILE A 113 1.99 5.02 -3.14
N THR A 114 3.23 4.96 -3.63
CA THR A 114 3.54 4.22 -4.86
C THR A 114 3.33 2.72 -4.68
N GLN A 115 3.69 2.16 -3.52
CA GLN A 115 3.53 0.74 -3.20
C GLN A 115 2.05 0.36 -3.09
N ILE A 116 1.22 1.18 -2.43
CA ILE A 116 -0.23 0.98 -2.35
C ILE A 116 -0.86 1.00 -3.75
N ASN A 117 -0.47 1.97 -4.60
CA ASN A 117 -0.98 2.00 -5.97
C ASN A 117 -0.56 0.76 -6.77
N GLN A 118 0.70 0.34 -6.66
CA GLN A 118 1.21 -0.85 -7.34
C GLN A 118 0.52 -2.15 -6.89
N SER A 119 0.19 -2.27 -5.60
CA SER A 119 -0.54 -3.44 -5.09
C SER A 119 -1.98 -3.50 -5.65
N ALA A 120 -2.66 -2.38 -5.76
CA ALA A 120 -3.97 -2.30 -6.41
C ALA A 120 -3.88 -2.61 -7.91
N ASP A 121 -2.87 -2.07 -8.62
CA ASP A 121 -2.65 -2.35 -10.04
C ASP A 121 -2.36 -3.85 -10.29
N LEU A 122 -1.59 -4.47 -9.38
CA LEU A 122 -1.31 -5.91 -9.44
C LEU A 122 -2.60 -6.73 -9.31
N SER A 123 -3.46 -6.37 -8.36
CA SER A 123 -4.74 -7.03 -8.15
C SER A 123 -5.71 -6.82 -9.32
N ARG A 124 -5.75 -5.61 -9.92
CA ARG A 124 -6.50 -5.34 -11.17
C ARG A 124 -6.03 -6.25 -12.30
N GLY A 125 -4.72 -6.40 -12.45
CA GLY A 125 -4.11 -7.25 -13.48
C GLY A 125 -4.45 -8.74 -13.35
N CYS A 126 -4.86 -9.19 -12.16
CA CYS A 126 -5.31 -10.56 -11.89
C CYS A 126 -6.85 -10.70 -11.85
N ASN A 127 -7.61 -9.62 -12.07
CA ASN A 127 -9.05 -9.56 -11.86
C ASN A 127 -9.46 -9.95 -10.42
N CYS A 128 -8.63 -9.60 -9.44
CA CYS A 128 -8.82 -9.92 -8.02
C CYS A 128 -9.32 -8.73 -7.19
N ILE A 129 -9.46 -7.54 -7.77
CA ILE A 129 -9.97 -6.37 -7.06
C ILE A 129 -11.44 -6.14 -7.44
N ASP A 130 -12.29 -5.98 -6.44
CA ASP A 130 -13.67 -5.53 -6.63
C ASP A 130 -13.79 -4.00 -6.57
N SER A 131 -14.99 -3.48 -6.84
CA SER A 131 -15.23 -2.04 -6.85
C SER A 131 -15.01 -1.37 -5.49
N GLU A 132 -15.23 -2.10 -4.39
CA GLU A 132 -15.13 -1.60 -3.03
C GLU A 132 -13.67 -1.37 -2.64
N LEU A 133 -12.82 -2.37 -2.85
CA LEU A 133 -11.37 -2.25 -2.64
C LEU A 133 -10.74 -1.27 -3.64
N ASP A 134 -11.18 -1.27 -4.90
CA ASP A 134 -10.64 -0.37 -5.92
C ASP A 134 -10.82 1.11 -5.56
N VAL A 135 -12.03 1.48 -5.12
CA VAL A 135 -12.31 2.85 -4.68
C VAL A 135 -11.55 3.19 -3.42
N LEU A 136 -11.51 2.28 -2.43
CA LEU A 136 -10.78 2.48 -1.18
C LEU A 136 -9.29 2.76 -1.44
N PHE A 137 -8.64 1.94 -2.26
CA PHE A 137 -7.22 2.10 -2.57
C PHE A 137 -6.94 3.37 -3.40
N ARG A 138 -7.84 3.76 -4.32
CA ARG A 138 -7.72 5.03 -5.06
C ARG A 138 -7.83 6.24 -4.15
N ILE A 139 -8.78 6.23 -3.22
CA ILE A 139 -8.96 7.31 -2.24
C ILE A 139 -7.74 7.37 -1.30
N ALA A 140 -7.25 6.23 -0.79
CA ALA A 140 -6.05 6.19 0.03
C ALA A 140 -4.84 6.80 -0.69
N VAL A 141 -4.59 6.44 -1.95
CA VAL A 141 -3.52 7.02 -2.77
C VAL A 141 -3.73 8.52 -2.99
N SER A 142 -4.95 8.97 -3.27
CA SER A 142 -5.29 10.39 -3.46
C SER A 142 -5.04 11.19 -2.19
N THR A 143 -5.51 10.70 -1.05
CA THR A 143 -5.35 11.33 0.27
C THR A 143 -3.88 11.40 0.66
N GLY A 144 -3.12 10.31 0.49
CA GLY A 144 -1.68 10.31 0.73
C GLY A 144 -0.94 11.36 -0.11
N LYS A 145 -1.27 11.52 -1.39
CA LYS A 145 -0.71 12.57 -2.25
C LYS A 145 -1.04 13.98 -1.75
N LYS A 146 -2.28 14.21 -1.32
CA LYS A 146 -2.72 15.51 -0.75
C LYS A 146 -1.96 15.81 0.56
N ALA A 147 -1.75 14.81 1.42
CA ALA A 147 -0.99 14.94 2.65
C ALA A 147 0.47 15.31 2.37
N VAL A 148 1.14 14.63 1.43
CA VAL A 148 2.52 14.93 1.01
C VAL A 148 2.68 16.35 0.49
N THR A 149 1.72 16.83 -0.32
CA THR A 149 1.82 18.17 -0.95
C THR A 149 1.76 19.30 0.08
N ASN A 150 1.06 19.09 1.19
CA ASN A 150 0.90 20.08 2.25
C ASN A 150 2.03 20.06 3.29
N SER A 151 2.88 19.02 3.30
CA SER A 151 3.93 18.80 4.31
C SER A 151 5.31 18.67 3.65
N ALA A 152 5.70 19.67 2.88
CA ALA A 152 6.83 19.61 1.94
C ALA A 152 8.19 19.17 2.53
N ASP A 153 8.43 19.35 3.83
CA ASP A 153 9.71 19.03 4.46
C ASP A 153 9.72 17.69 5.20
N SER A 154 8.59 17.22 5.73
CA SER A 154 8.53 15.99 6.54
C SER A 154 8.55 14.70 5.69
N PHE A 155 8.07 14.76 4.46
CA PHE A 155 7.88 13.61 3.57
C PHE A 155 9.09 13.24 2.69
N ARG A 156 10.20 13.97 2.79
CA ARG A 156 11.41 13.72 1.99
C ARG A 156 12.36 12.68 2.59
N LEU A 157 12.09 12.23 3.79
CA LEU A 157 12.94 11.26 4.49
C LEU A 157 12.56 9.85 4.02
N THR A 158 13.50 9.15 3.40
CA THR A 158 13.38 7.74 3.02
C THR A 158 14.37 6.89 3.83
N SER A 159 14.16 5.58 3.89
CA SER A 159 15.13 4.65 4.48
C SER A 159 16.55 4.83 3.89
N ALA A 160 16.61 5.17 2.59
CA ALA A 160 17.86 5.50 1.91
C ALA A 160 18.56 6.73 2.51
N ASN A 161 17.82 7.84 2.76
CA ASN A 161 18.38 9.04 3.38
C ASN A 161 18.86 8.74 4.80
N LYS A 162 18.04 8.06 5.59
CA LYS A 162 18.37 7.72 6.97
C LYS A 162 19.60 6.81 7.08
N ALA A 163 19.73 5.84 6.17
CA ALA A 163 20.89 4.98 6.11
C ALA A 163 22.17 5.77 5.82
N VAL A 164 22.12 6.69 4.86
CA VAL A 164 23.28 7.53 4.51
C VAL A 164 23.59 8.53 5.63
N ASP A 165 22.58 9.17 6.21
CA ASP A 165 22.75 10.11 7.35
C ASP A 165 23.37 9.40 8.56
N LYS A 166 22.94 8.16 8.87
CA LYS A 166 23.53 7.37 9.97
C LYS A 166 25.01 7.08 9.72
N LEU A 167 25.35 6.69 8.49
CA LEU A 167 26.75 6.47 8.11
C LEU A 167 27.58 7.76 8.22
N ILE A 168 27.03 8.92 7.83
CA ILE A 168 27.72 10.22 7.96
C ILE A 168 27.94 10.56 9.42
N ASN A 169 26.91 10.39 10.27
CA ASN A 169 27.00 10.69 11.69
C ASN A 169 28.07 9.84 12.40
N GLU A 170 28.25 8.57 12.02
CA GLU A 170 29.24 7.69 12.61
C GLU A 170 30.66 7.91 12.06
N LEU A 171 30.77 8.21 10.79
CA LEU A 171 32.07 8.29 10.10
C LEU A 171 32.60 9.73 9.99
N GLY A 172 31.76 10.74 10.30
CA GLY A 172 32.06 12.16 10.10
C GLY A 172 32.12 12.57 8.63
N SER A 173 32.55 11.70 7.72
CA SER A 173 32.63 11.97 6.28
C SER A 173 32.65 10.68 5.46
N LEU A 174 31.97 10.72 4.31
CA LEU A 174 32.00 9.64 3.31
C LEU A 174 32.98 9.92 2.17
N LYS A 175 33.68 11.07 2.20
CA LYS A 175 34.62 11.47 1.15
C LYS A 175 35.66 10.38 0.92
N ASP A 176 35.85 10.02 -0.35
CA ASP A 176 36.83 9.02 -0.86
C ASP A 176 36.62 7.58 -0.31
N LYS A 177 35.55 7.33 0.43
CA LYS A 177 35.21 5.97 0.87
C LYS A 177 34.66 5.15 -0.28
N LYS A 178 35.20 3.94 -0.48
CA LYS A 178 34.70 2.98 -1.47
C LYS A 178 33.38 2.37 -0.99
N CYS A 179 32.32 2.61 -1.72
CA CYS A 179 30.98 2.11 -1.42
C CYS A 179 30.48 1.24 -2.57
N VAL A 180 29.91 0.09 -2.22
CA VAL A 180 29.22 -0.79 -3.18
C VAL A 180 27.73 -0.77 -2.88
N VAL A 181 26.92 -0.56 -3.92
CA VAL A 181 25.46 -0.64 -3.84
C VAL A 181 24.98 -1.82 -4.67
N ILE A 182 24.35 -2.81 -4.04
CA ILE A 182 23.73 -3.93 -4.72
C ILE A 182 22.24 -3.59 -4.94
N GLY A 183 21.84 -3.55 -6.21
CA GLY A 183 20.46 -3.24 -6.61
C GLY A 183 20.34 -1.87 -7.27
N ASN A 184 19.74 -1.87 -8.45
CA ASN A 184 19.46 -0.68 -9.27
C ASN A 184 17.99 -0.28 -9.29
N GLY A 185 17.22 -0.69 -8.27
CA GLY A 185 15.86 -0.25 -8.03
C GLY A 185 15.80 1.18 -7.47
N LYS A 186 14.60 1.71 -7.21
CA LYS A 186 14.40 3.08 -6.72
C LYS A 186 15.24 3.41 -5.48
N VAL A 187 15.27 2.51 -4.49
CA VAL A 187 16.05 2.69 -3.25
C VAL A 187 17.54 2.68 -3.54
N GLY A 188 18.05 1.68 -4.25
CA GLY A 188 19.47 1.58 -4.58
C GLY A 188 20.01 2.77 -5.38
N LEU A 189 19.24 3.25 -6.38
CA LEU A 189 19.59 4.45 -7.15
C LEU A 189 19.61 5.70 -6.28
N LEU A 190 18.68 5.84 -5.34
CA LEU A 190 18.64 6.98 -4.41
C LEU A 190 19.85 6.93 -3.46
N VAL A 191 20.13 5.78 -2.85
CA VAL A 191 21.31 5.55 -2.01
C VAL A 191 22.59 5.93 -2.77
N ALA A 192 22.75 5.42 -4.00
CA ALA A 192 23.93 5.70 -4.81
C ALA A 192 24.11 7.22 -5.07
N ARG A 193 23.02 7.93 -5.40
CA ARG A 193 23.04 9.40 -5.56
C ARG A 193 23.45 10.13 -4.28
N LEU A 194 22.90 9.71 -3.14
CA LEU A 194 23.21 10.33 -1.85
C LEU A 194 24.67 10.10 -1.45
N LEU A 195 25.20 8.89 -1.64
CA LEU A 195 26.59 8.58 -1.39
C LEU A 195 27.54 9.41 -2.26
N VAL A 196 27.25 9.50 -3.58
CA VAL A 196 28.04 10.37 -4.51
C VAL A 196 27.97 11.83 -4.08
N LYS A 197 26.78 12.33 -3.72
CA LYS A 197 26.61 13.71 -3.25
C LYS A 197 27.47 14.03 -2.03
N ASN A 198 27.73 13.01 -1.19
CA ASN A 198 28.57 13.13 0.00
C ASN A 198 30.04 12.73 -0.26
N GLY A 199 30.46 12.64 -1.52
CA GLY A 199 31.85 12.46 -1.92
C GLY A 199 32.38 11.03 -1.89
N ALA A 200 31.52 10.03 -1.75
CA ALA A 200 31.91 8.62 -1.77
C ALA A 200 32.25 8.14 -3.21
N LEU A 201 33.13 7.16 -3.32
CA LEU A 201 33.44 6.45 -4.56
C LEU A 201 32.49 5.26 -4.71
N VAL A 202 31.41 5.44 -5.48
CA VAL A 202 30.31 4.51 -5.54
C VAL A 202 30.39 3.58 -6.74
N THR A 203 30.28 2.27 -6.48
CA THR A 203 30.06 1.23 -7.50
C THR A 203 28.67 0.65 -7.31
N ILE A 204 27.83 0.69 -8.36
CA ILE A 204 26.48 0.10 -8.35
C ILE A 204 26.41 -1.12 -9.27
N THR A 205 25.67 -2.16 -8.83
CA THR A 205 25.47 -3.37 -9.63
C THR A 205 24.19 -3.30 -10.44
N LEU A 206 24.23 -3.79 -11.67
CA LEU A 206 23.10 -3.90 -12.58
C LEU A 206 22.81 -5.35 -12.94
N ARG A 207 21.51 -5.74 -12.99
CA ARG A 207 21.05 -7.00 -13.59
C ARG A 207 20.57 -6.73 -15.02
N HIS A 208 21.10 -7.46 -16.00
CA HIS A 208 20.79 -7.27 -17.42
C HIS A 208 19.38 -7.74 -17.87
N TYR A 209 18.56 -8.33 -17.00
CA TYR A 209 17.33 -9.04 -17.38
C TYR A 209 16.09 -8.16 -17.60
N ARG A 210 16.17 -6.85 -17.48
CA ARG A 210 15.01 -5.98 -17.77
C ARG A 210 15.39 -4.91 -18.76
N HIS A 211 14.66 -4.85 -19.88
CA HIS A 211 14.72 -3.87 -20.96
C HIS A 211 14.26 -2.45 -20.56
N THR A 212 14.57 -2.00 -19.37
CA THR A 212 14.40 -0.61 -18.96
C THR A 212 15.73 0.07 -19.04
N GLU A 213 15.78 1.28 -19.60
CA GLU A 213 16.96 2.13 -19.67
C GLU A 213 17.74 2.04 -18.35
N ASN A 214 18.97 1.55 -18.41
CA ASN A 214 19.84 1.43 -17.25
C ASN A 214 20.29 2.82 -16.81
N ILE A 215 19.45 3.50 -16.02
CA ILE A 215 19.78 4.80 -15.46
C ILE A 215 20.81 4.60 -14.38
N VAL A 216 22.06 4.92 -14.69
CA VAL A 216 23.17 4.96 -13.72
C VAL A 216 23.27 6.39 -13.20
N PRO A 217 23.26 6.63 -11.88
CA PRO A 217 23.47 7.95 -11.34
C PRO A 217 24.83 8.51 -11.75
N TYR A 218 24.85 9.80 -12.14
CA TYR A 218 26.09 10.49 -12.46
C TYR A 218 27.10 10.36 -11.29
N GLY A 219 28.37 10.05 -11.62
CA GLY A 219 29.43 9.85 -10.64
C GLY A 219 29.53 8.41 -10.06
N CYS A 220 28.65 7.49 -10.46
CA CYS A 220 28.76 6.09 -10.08
C CYS A 220 29.49 5.27 -11.14
N LYS A 221 30.33 4.33 -10.69
CA LYS A 221 30.82 3.22 -11.53
C LYS A 221 29.74 2.15 -11.60
N CYS A 222 29.46 1.66 -12.79
CA CYS A 222 28.49 0.58 -13.00
C CYS A 222 29.22 -0.73 -13.28
N ILE A 223 28.75 -1.83 -12.71
CA ILE A 223 29.26 -3.18 -12.97
C ILE A 223 28.10 -4.17 -13.11
N ASP A 224 28.39 -5.31 -13.71
CA ASP A 224 27.47 -6.44 -13.75
C ASP A 224 27.23 -7.00 -12.34
N TYR A 225 26.00 -7.45 -12.08
CA TYR A 225 25.65 -8.08 -10.80
C TYR A 225 26.53 -9.28 -10.47
N ASP A 226 26.96 -10.06 -11.48
CA ASP A 226 27.81 -11.23 -11.28
C ASP A 226 29.22 -10.89 -10.80
N LYS A 227 29.67 -9.64 -11.02
CA LYS A 227 30.95 -9.11 -10.53
C LYS A 227 30.86 -8.45 -9.16
N ARG A 228 29.71 -8.60 -8.44
CA ARG A 228 29.50 -7.94 -7.14
C ARG A 228 30.53 -8.33 -6.09
N ILE A 229 30.96 -9.59 -6.07
CA ILE A 229 31.93 -10.09 -5.09
C ILE A 229 33.29 -9.42 -5.27
N ASP A 230 33.73 -9.26 -6.52
CA ASP A 230 35.00 -8.54 -6.82
C ASP A 230 34.90 -7.08 -6.37
N ALA A 231 33.74 -6.43 -6.52
CA ALA A 231 33.56 -5.06 -6.09
C ALA A 231 33.47 -4.91 -4.56
N ILE A 232 32.91 -5.90 -3.87
CA ILE A 232 32.80 -5.92 -2.40
C ILE A 232 34.19 -6.08 -1.80
N ASN A 233 35.10 -6.81 -2.45
CA ASN A 233 36.46 -7.05 -1.96
C ASN A 233 37.21 -5.72 -1.73
N GLY A 234 37.42 -5.40 -0.44
CA GLY A 234 38.08 -4.18 -0.01
C GLY A 234 37.27 -2.89 -0.16
N CYS A 235 35.94 -2.97 -0.34
CA CYS A 235 35.09 -1.81 -0.14
C CYS A 235 34.97 -1.49 1.36
N TYR A 236 34.66 -0.24 1.68
CA TYR A 236 34.48 0.20 3.07
C TYR A 236 33.05 0.06 3.56
N ILE A 237 32.10 0.33 2.65
CA ILE A 237 30.66 0.28 2.91
C ILE A 237 29.98 -0.56 1.82
N LEU A 238 29.17 -1.51 2.24
CA LEU A 238 28.24 -2.25 1.38
C LEU A 238 26.82 -1.86 1.74
N ILE A 239 26.01 -1.48 0.73
CA ILE A 239 24.57 -1.27 0.92
C ILE A 239 23.82 -2.17 -0.07
N SER A 240 22.92 -3.01 0.43
CA SER A 240 22.07 -3.85 -0.41
C SER A 240 20.61 -3.38 -0.34
N ALA A 241 19.97 -3.28 -1.52
CA ALA A 241 18.62 -2.77 -1.67
C ALA A 241 17.94 -3.44 -2.88
N THR A 242 17.81 -4.77 -2.84
CA THR A 242 17.20 -5.53 -3.92
C THR A 242 15.80 -6.04 -3.55
N LYS A 243 15.07 -6.56 -4.53
CA LYS A 243 13.83 -7.34 -4.34
C LYS A 243 14.11 -8.83 -4.60
N SER A 244 15.32 -9.29 -4.35
CA SER A 244 15.68 -10.69 -4.54
C SER A 244 15.00 -11.57 -3.49
N PRO A 245 14.40 -12.72 -3.87
CA PRO A 245 13.92 -13.67 -2.87
C PRO A 245 15.04 -14.51 -2.25
N HIS A 246 16.29 -14.31 -2.69
CA HIS A 246 17.47 -15.05 -2.24
C HIS A 246 18.56 -14.09 -1.79
N TYR A 247 19.41 -14.56 -0.89
CA TYR A 247 20.58 -13.82 -0.46
C TYR A 247 21.45 -13.39 -1.65
N THR A 248 21.86 -12.13 -1.66
CA THR A 248 22.80 -11.57 -2.63
C THR A 248 24.24 -11.75 -2.18
N LEU A 249 24.47 -11.95 -0.87
CA LEU A 249 25.76 -12.23 -0.28
C LEU A 249 25.62 -13.31 0.80
N THR A 250 26.30 -14.44 0.63
CA THR A 250 26.38 -15.55 1.57
C THR A 250 27.79 -15.70 2.14
N ASN A 251 27.91 -16.40 3.25
CA ASN A 251 29.23 -16.63 3.87
C ASN A 251 30.19 -17.37 2.92
N THR A 252 29.68 -18.32 2.15
CA THR A 252 30.49 -19.07 1.17
C THR A 252 31.03 -18.21 0.04
N MET A 253 30.36 -17.10 -0.30
CA MET A 253 30.84 -16.12 -1.28
C MET A 253 31.92 -15.19 -0.71
N CYS A 254 32.08 -15.18 0.62
CA CYS A 254 32.99 -14.30 1.33
C CYS A 254 34.38 -14.92 1.57
N ASP A 255 34.58 -16.16 1.15
CA ASP A 255 35.87 -16.82 1.24
C ASP A 255 36.91 -16.07 0.38
N ASN A 256 38.03 -15.66 0.98
CA ASN A 256 39.14 -14.96 0.31
C ASN A 256 38.85 -13.49 -0.12
N ILE A 257 37.87 -12.80 0.45
CA ILE A 257 37.68 -11.36 0.23
C ILE A 257 37.82 -10.56 1.52
N LEU A 258 38.27 -9.31 1.39
CA LEU A 258 38.25 -8.35 2.48
C LEU A 258 36.82 -7.80 2.60
N LEU A 259 36.15 -8.18 3.69
CA LEU A 259 34.80 -7.76 3.96
C LEU A 259 34.73 -6.26 4.29
N PRO A 260 33.58 -5.59 3.97
CA PRO A 260 33.36 -4.19 4.33
C PRO A 260 33.31 -3.99 5.84
N LYS A 261 33.65 -2.79 6.30
CA LYS A 261 33.48 -2.43 7.71
C LYS A 261 32.05 -2.16 8.09
N TYR A 262 31.25 -1.65 7.14
CA TYR A 262 29.83 -1.35 7.30
C TYR A 262 29.01 -2.10 6.25
N ILE A 263 27.96 -2.76 6.71
CA ILE A 263 26.96 -3.39 5.87
C ILE A 263 25.61 -2.80 6.23
N VAL A 264 24.87 -2.31 5.24
CA VAL A 264 23.50 -1.83 5.38
C VAL A 264 22.59 -2.66 4.46
N ASP A 265 21.66 -3.40 5.03
CA ASP A 265 20.71 -4.22 4.31
C ASP A 265 19.32 -3.59 4.37
N LEU A 266 18.90 -2.96 3.28
CA LEU A 266 17.60 -2.31 3.12
C LEU A 266 16.56 -3.22 2.45
N ALA A 267 16.91 -4.49 2.23
CA ALA A 267 16.05 -5.45 1.55
C ALA A 267 15.17 -6.25 2.54
N VAL A 268 13.97 -6.60 2.08
CA VAL A 268 13.11 -7.60 2.73
C VAL A 268 12.53 -8.49 1.61
N PRO A 269 12.79 -9.79 1.63
CA PRO A 269 13.69 -10.51 2.56
C PRO A 269 15.12 -9.96 2.53
N ARG A 270 15.90 -10.25 3.60
CA ARG A 270 17.29 -9.81 3.69
C ARG A 270 18.12 -10.29 2.50
N ASP A 271 18.95 -9.40 2.02
CA ASP A 271 19.92 -9.70 0.96
C ASP A 271 21.22 -10.34 1.48
N ILE A 272 21.54 -10.14 2.77
CA ILE A 272 22.78 -10.55 3.39
C ILE A 272 22.53 -11.67 4.41
N GLU A 273 23.20 -12.79 4.23
CA GLU A 273 23.15 -13.90 5.20
C GLU A 273 23.77 -13.51 6.53
N ALA A 274 23.13 -13.87 7.66
CA ALA A 274 23.58 -13.46 9.00
C ALA A 274 25.02 -13.91 9.32
N SER A 275 25.42 -15.07 8.88
CA SER A 275 26.78 -15.61 9.02
C SER A 275 27.89 -14.77 8.36
N VAL A 276 27.52 -13.80 7.49
CA VAL A 276 28.49 -12.88 6.86
C VAL A 276 28.99 -11.85 7.87
N TYR A 277 28.15 -11.34 8.75
CA TYR A 277 28.48 -10.25 9.68
C TYR A 277 28.55 -10.69 11.15
N GLU A 278 27.92 -11.80 11.53
CA GLU A 278 28.00 -12.35 12.87
C GLU A 278 29.45 -12.79 13.18
N ASN A 279 29.91 -12.46 14.40
CA ASN A 279 31.27 -12.77 14.88
C ASN A 279 32.44 -12.16 14.08
N LYS A 280 32.16 -11.13 13.24
CA LYS A 280 33.18 -10.38 12.51
C LYS A 280 33.17 -8.92 12.97
N ASN A 281 34.30 -8.22 12.83
CA ASN A 281 34.35 -6.77 13.13
C ASN A 281 33.64 -5.93 12.06
N ILE A 282 32.34 -6.23 11.83
CA ILE A 282 31.47 -5.58 10.85
C ILE A 282 30.34 -4.90 11.62
N THR A 283 30.10 -3.64 11.33
CA THR A 283 28.91 -2.93 11.78
C THR A 283 27.79 -3.20 10.77
N TYR A 284 26.77 -3.91 11.22
CA TYR A 284 25.62 -4.26 10.38
C TYR A 284 24.38 -3.47 10.79
N TYR A 285 23.66 -2.95 9.81
CA TYR A 285 22.36 -2.31 9.96
C TYR A 285 21.36 -2.94 8.99
N ASN A 286 20.17 -3.18 9.47
CA ASN A 286 19.04 -3.59 8.65
C ASN A 286 18.00 -2.46 8.57
N ILE A 287 16.90 -2.69 7.86
CA ILE A 287 15.86 -1.68 7.62
C ILE A 287 15.26 -1.13 8.93
N ASP A 288 15.16 -1.97 9.99
CA ASP A 288 14.57 -1.61 11.27
C ASP A 288 15.44 -0.63 12.09
N ASP A 289 16.74 -0.57 11.80
CA ASP A 289 17.68 0.37 12.46
C ASP A 289 17.49 1.83 12.03
N PHE A 290 16.57 2.09 11.07
CA PHE A 290 16.30 3.41 10.50
C PHE A 290 14.93 3.97 10.89
N GLU A 291 14.29 3.39 11.91
CA GLU A 291 13.06 3.95 12.49
C GLU A 291 13.28 5.33 13.08
N VAL A 292 12.28 6.21 12.95
CA VAL A 292 12.31 7.53 13.57
C VAL A 292 10.93 7.90 14.07
N ASP A 293 10.84 8.22 15.35
CA ASP A 293 9.72 8.96 15.91
C ASP A 293 9.76 10.40 15.39
N SER A 294 9.18 10.63 14.22
CA SER A 294 8.97 11.96 13.69
C SER A 294 7.55 12.43 13.99
N TYR A 295 7.42 13.72 14.33
CA TYR A 295 6.13 14.37 14.52
C TYR A 295 5.33 14.37 13.20
N ILE A 296 4.06 14.02 13.28
CA ILE A 296 3.12 14.13 12.16
C ILE A 296 2.26 15.36 12.43
N ASP A 297 2.22 16.28 11.47
CA ASP A 297 1.43 17.50 11.55
C ASP A 297 -0.07 17.18 11.66
N ASN A 298 -0.81 17.93 12.46
CA ASN A 298 -2.25 17.75 12.64
C ASN A 298 -3.04 17.88 11.32
N SER A 299 -2.55 18.65 10.35
CA SER A 299 -3.16 18.78 9.03
C SER A 299 -3.21 17.47 8.26
N VAL A 300 -2.34 16.50 8.59
CA VAL A 300 -2.36 15.15 7.99
C VAL A 300 -3.59 14.38 8.48
N TYR A 301 -3.93 14.51 9.77
CA TYR A 301 -5.12 13.84 10.33
C TYR A 301 -6.41 14.42 9.75
N GLU A 302 -6.48 15.74 9.51
CA GLU A 302 -7.60 16.35 8.79
C GLU A 302 -7.78 15.75 7.39
N LYS A 303 -6.67 15.50 6.66
CA LYS A 303 -6.73 14.87 5.35
C LYS A 303 -7.16 13.41 5.42
N ILE A 304 -6.78 12.68 6.48
CA ILE A 304 -7.25 11.32 6.71
C ILE A 304 -8.77 11.32 6.90
N ASP A 305 -9.29 12.21 7.73
CA ASP A 305 -10.74 12.33 7.97
C ASP A 305 -11.50 12.73 6.69
N ASP A 306 -10.96 13.65 5.88
CA ASP A 306 -11.49 13.99 4.55
C ASP A 306 -11.56 12.73 3.66
N GLY A 307 -10.49 11.92 3.62
CA GLY A 307 -10.43 10.70 2.81
C GLY A 307 -11.41 9.62 3.28
N VAL A 308 -11.52 9.43 4.60
CA VAL A 308 -12.52 8.52 5.19
C VAL A 308 -13.93 8.97 4.82
N SER A 309 -14.22 10.26 4.95
CA SER A 309 -15.53 10.85 4.58
C SER A 309 -15.82 10.66 3.08
N GLU A 310 -14.83 10.87 2.20
CA GLU A 310 -14.96 10.66 0.75
C GLU A 310 -15.34 9.21 0.44
N TYR A 311 -14.70 8.22 1.11
CA TYR A 311 -15.03 6.82 0.93
C TYR A 311 -16.43 6.48 1.48
N MET A 312 -16.79 6.95 2.67
CA MET A 312 -18.10 6.69 3.28
C MET A 312 -19.23 7.28 2.46
N ASN A 313 -19.06 8.48 1.90
CA ASN A 313 -20.02 9.10 1.00
C ASN A 313 -20.25 8.26 -0.28
N TRP A 314 -19.16 7.74 -0.86
CA TRP A 314 -19.25 6.84 -2.01
C TRP A 314 -19.96 5.53 -1.63
N PHE A 315 -19.60 4.92 -0.51
CA PHE A 315 -20.19 3.66 -0.04
C PHE A 315 -21.69 3.82 0.23
N ASN A 316 -22.09 4.84 0.99
CA ASN A 316 -23.48 5.13 1.32
C ASN A 316 -24.32 5.37 0.06
N TYR A 317 -23.79 6.13 -0.90
CA TYR A 317 -24.47 6.35 -2.18
C TYR A 317 -24.67 5.04 -2.95
N ARG A 318 -23.64 4.20 -3.01
CA ARG A 318 -23.68 2.90 -3.67
C ARG A 318 -24.75 1.99 -3.04
N GLU A 319 -24.77 1.89 -1.72
CA GLU A 319 -25.76 1.07 -0.99
C GLU A 319 -27.19 1.61 -1.16
N SER A 320 -27.34 2.88 -1.47
CA SER A 320 -28.63 3.53 -1.69
C SER A 320 -29.15 3.46 -3.13
N ILE A 321 -28.35 2.96 -4.09
CA ILE A 321 -28.70 3.00 -5.53
C ILE A 321 -30.02 2.30 -5.82
N GLU A 322 -30.26 1.11 -5.28
CA GLU A 322 -31.51 0.37 -5.52
C GLU A 322 -32.71 1.14 -5.00
N THR A 323 -32.63 1.69 -3.80
CA THR A 323 -33.72 2.51 -3.22
C THR A 323 -33.93 3.79 -4.00
N ILE A 324 -32.86 4.43 -4.49
CA ILE A 324 -32.95 5.61 -5.36
C ILE A 324 -33.65 5.26 -6.68
N GLU A 325 -33.35 4.13 -7.31
CA GLU A 325 -34.06 3.69 -8.53
C GLU A 325 -35.53 3.43 -8.27
N ASN A 326 -35.89 2.81 -7.14
CA ASN A 326 -37.29 2.64 -6.73
C ASN A 326 -38.00 3.99 -6.53
N ILE A 327 -37.33 5.01 -5.99
CA ILE A 327 -37.87 6.36 -5.88
C ILE A 327 -38.13 6.95 -7.28
N LYS A 328 -37.20 6.81 -8.21
CA LYS A 328 -37.32 7.29 -9.59
C LYS A 328 -38.53 6.69 -10.30
N ASP A 329 -38.73 5.37 -10.14
CA ASP A 329 -39.89 4.69 -10.72
C ASP A 329 -41.23 5.18 -10.15
N ILE A 330 -41.30 5.42 -8.82
CA ILE A 330 -42.50 6.00 -8.21
C ILE A 330 -42.78 7.41 -8.76
N ILE A 331 -41.73 8.24 -8.89
CA ILE A 331 -41.86 9.61 -9.41
C ILE A 331 -42.35 9.57 -10.86
N ALA A 332 -41.74 8.74 -11.72
CA ALA A 332 -42.13 8.60 -13.13
C ALA A 332 -43.61 8.19 -13.26
N LYS A 333 -44.05 7.19 -12.52
CA LYS A 333 -45.41 6.69 -12.51
C LYS A 333 -46.42 7.75 -12.07
N ARG A 334 -46.05 8.56 -11.06
CA ARG A 334 -46.94 9.68 -10.61
C ARG A 334 -47.06 10.77 -11.64
N ILE A 335 -46.00 11.17 -12.31
CA ILE A 335 -46.04 12.18 -13.36
C ILE A 335 -46.90 11.68 -14.54
N SER A 336 -46.70 10.41 -14.96
CA SER A 336 -47.45 9.76 -16.02
C SER A 336 -48.96 9.83 -15.71
N VAL A 337 -49.39 9.37 -14.52
CA VAL A 337 -50.78 9.37 -14.11
C VAL A 337 -51.37 10.80 -13.99
N SER A 338 -50.59 11.74 -13.40
CA SER A 338 -51.09 13.10 -13.15
C SER A 338 -51.21 13.96 -14.41
N MET A 339 -50.34 13.71 -15.40
CA MET A 339 -50.28 14.51 -16.63
C MET A 339 -50.84 13.80 -17.86
N GLY A 340 -51.22 12.52 -17.75
CA GLY A 340 -51.72 11.73 -18.86
C GLY A 340 -50.69 11.42 -19.93
N PHE A 341 -49.41 11.44 -19.56
CA PHE A 341 -48.32 11.07 -20.46
C PHE A 341 -47.99 9.57 -20.36
N ASP A 342 -47.45 9.03 -21.45
CA ASP A 342 -46.93 7.69 -21.45
C ASP A 342 -45.72 7.58 -20.48
N GLU A 343 -45.69 6.53 -19.66
CA GLU A 343 -44.66 6.29 -18.65
C GLU A 343 -43.26 6.22 -19.29
N ASP A 344 -43.13 5.62 -20.47
CA ASP A 344 -41.88 5.50 -21.22
C ASP A 344 -41.29 6.87 -21.61
N ASN A 345 -42.13 7.87 -21.84
CA ASN A 345 -41.72 9.23 -22.16
C ASN A 345 -41.35 10.05 -20.91
N VAL A 346 -41.92 9.73 -19.76
CA VAL A 346 -41.69 10.43 -18.49
C VAL A 346 -40.50 9.90 -17.75
N LYS A 347 -40.26 8.60 -17.80
CA LYS A 347 -39.19 7.91 -17.04
C LYS A 347 -37.80 8.52 -17.24
N PRO A 348 -37.34 8.85 -18.46
CA PRO A 348 -36.01 9.48 -18.64
C PRO A 348 -35.88 10.86 -17.99
N ILE A 349 -37.01 11.65 -18.02
CA ILE A 349 -37.03 13.00 -17.44
C ILE A 349 -37.03 12.93 -15.91
N ALA A 350 -37.86 12.06 -15.35
CA ALA A 350 -37.94 11.83 -13.90
C ALA A 350 -36.63 11.31 -13.35
N SER A 351 -36.00 10.34 -14.04
CA SER A 351 -34.71 9.81 -13.68
C SER A 351 -33.64 10.90 -13.66
N LYS A 352 -33.49 11.67 -14.74
CA LYS A 352 -32.49 12.74 -14.83
C LYS A 352 -32.71 13.83 -13.76
N THR A 353 -33.96 14.17 -13.45
CA THR A 353 -34.29 15.15 -12.40
C THR A 353 -33.92 14.61 -11.02
N ALA A 354 -34.23 13.35 -10.74
CA ALA A 354 -33.85 12.69 -9.49
C ALA A 354 -32.34 12.57 -9.36
N ASP A 355 -31.61 12.21 -10.43
CA ASP A 355 -30.15 12.17 -10.43
C ASP A 355 -29.50 13.52 -10.10
N MET A 356 -30.11 14.62 -10.60
CA MET A 356 -29.63 15.97 -10.24
C MET A 356 -29.85 16.26 -8.75
N ILE A 357 -30.99 15.88 -8.19
CA ILE A 357 -31.30 16.10 -6.76
C ILE A 357 -30.39 15.25 -5.88
N PHE A 358 -30.30 13.94 -6.13
CA PHE A 358 -29.48 13.04 -5.34
C PHE A 358 -27.98 13.33 -5.51
N GLY A 359 -27.55 13.76 -6.69
CA GLY A 359 -26.19 14.23 -6.94
C GLY A 359 -25.84 15.48 -6.13
N ALA A 360 -26.78 16.42 -5.98
CA ALA A 360 -26.56 17.64 -5.19
C ALA A 360 -26.45 17.38 -3.67
N ILE A 361 -27.09 16.34 -3.16
CA ILE A 361 -27.07 15.97 -1.73
C ILE A 361 -26.20 14.74 -1.44
N LYS A 362 -25.36 14.35 -2.37
CA LYS A 362 -24.55 13.11 -2.31
C LYS A 362 -23.77 12.96 -1.01
N GLU A 363 -23.24 14.06 -0.48
CA GLU A 363 -22.42 14.06 0.74
C GLU A 363 -23.26 13.85 2.02
N THR A 364 -24.58 13.98 1.94
CA THR A 364 -25.52 13.83 3.07
C THR A 364 -26.37 12.57 2.98
N ILE A 365 -26.18 11.77 1.92
CA ILE A 365 -26.94 10.54 1.70
C ILE A 365 -26.40 9.45 2.63
N THR A 366 -27.30 8.85 3.42
CA THR A 366 -27.09 7.56 4.06
C THR A 366 -28.21 6.59 3.66
N PRO A 367 -27.98 5.28 3.70
CA PRO A 367 -29.01 4.28 3.37
C PRO A 367 -30.30 4.49 4.16
N GLU A 368 -30.20 4.82 5.46
CA GLU A 368 -31.35 5.06 6.34
C GLU A 368 -32.16 6.28 5.92
N VAL A 369 -31.50 7.38 5.55
CA VAL A 369 -32.16 8.62 5.09
C VAL A 369 -32.88 8.37 3.77
N ILE A 370 -32.26 7.63 2.85
CA ILE A 370 -32.89 7.30 1.56
C ILE A 370 -34.05 6.34 1.73
N GLU A 371 -33.96 5.35 2.61
CA GLU A 371 -35.04 4.42 2.92
C GLU A 371 -36.24 5.15 3.58
N GLU A 372 -35.95 6.07 4.51
CA GLU A 372 -37.01 6.91 5.07
C GLU A 372 -37.68 7.79 4.01
N CYS A 373 -36.89 8.37 3.10
CA CYS A 373 -37.41 9.16 1.98
C CYS A 373 -38.33 8.30 1.07
N TYR A 374 -37.88 7.10 0.72
CA TYR A 374 -38.65 6.13 -0.06
C TYR A 374 -39.99 5.81 0.59
N ASN A 375 -39.99 5.47 1.89
CA ASN A 375 -41.18 5.13 2.63
C ASN A 375 -42.17 6.29 2.67
N ARG A 376 -41.72 7.53 2.94
CA ARG A 376 -42.54 8.73 2.92
C ARG A 376 -43.15 9.03 1.55
N ILE A 377 -42.38 8.82 0.46
CA ILE A 377 -42.90 8.98 -0.92
C ILE A 377 -43.95 7.92 -1.23
N LYS A 378 -43.70 6.68 -0.84
CA LYS A 378 -44.60 5.54 -1.05
C LYS A 378 -45.95 5.73 -0.31
N ASP A 379 -45.92 6.17 0.92
CA ASP A 379 -47.13 6.42 1.71
C ASP A 379 -47.96 7.57 1.13
N ARG A 380 -47.29 8.66 0.74
CA ARG A 380 -47.98 9.77 0.04
C ARG A 380 -48.56 9.32 -1.31
N ALA A 381 -47.91 8.44 -2.04
CA ALA A 381 -48.40 7.88 -3.28
C ALA A 381 -49.67 7.03 -3.07
N ARG A 382 -49.76 6.29 -1.96
CA ARG A 382 -50.96 5.54 -1.58
C ARG A 382 -52.14 6.45 -1.24
N LEU A 383 -51.90 7.51 -0.46
CA LEU A 383 -52.95 8.48 -0.09
C LEU A 383 -53.55 9.21 -1.32
N TRP A 384 -52.75 9.49 -2.34
CA TRP A 384 -53.23 10.11 -3.58
C TRP A 384 -54.13 9.19 -4.40
N ASN A 385 -53.85 7.89 -4.45
CA ASN A 385 -54.71 6.93 -5.12
C ASN A 385 -56.09 6.81 -4.45
N PHE A 386 -56.20 7.15 -3.16
CA PHE A 386 -57.46 7.21 -2.42
C PHE A 386 -58.25 8.52 -2.66
N LEU A 387 -57.58 9.61 -3.04
CA LEU A 387 -58.18 10.92 -3.25
C LEU A 387 -58.59 11.18 -4.71
N CYS A 388 -58.16 10.34 -5.64
CA CYS A 388 -58.47 10.42 -7.07
C CYS A 388 -59.54 9.38 -7.50
N LEU A 389 -60.10 8.62 -6.57
CA LEU A 389 -61.30 7.79 -6.70
C LEU A 389 -62.50 8.52 -6.12
#